data_b6b9a0638459aacb7d556bc63adff657
#
_entry.id   b6b9a0638459aacb7d556bc63adff657
#
_cell.length_a   1.000
_cell.length_b   1.000
_cell.length_c   1.000
_cell.angle_alpha   90.00
_cell.angle_beta   90.00
_cell.angle_gamma   90.00
#
_symmetry.space_group_name_H-M   'P 1'
#
loop_
_entity.id
_entity.type
_entity.pdbx_description
1 polymer ?
#
loop_
_entity_poly.entity_id
_entity_poly.type
_entity_poly.pdbx_seq_one_letter_code
_entity_poly.pdbx_strand_id
1 'polypeptide(L)'
;SLFAKTVAGDFNVIHDPDSKRFCVPGDLLFAMVLGKYGLSSNMHFDFQGMVGKDAPLIYPENPNGKFSITNAAGKSFMTVTRSGEPNNNAIMIEQLIREYVAFSGQNFPHILMPLMEKHNVIINPARPLVIYESMSFEFEHLNFKASELVAVENTLGIDGKRGDARFHFQINSEEHQQVGH
;
A
#
# COMPACT_ATOMS: atom_id res chain seq x y z
N SER A 1 7.19 -11.27 6.54
CA SER A 1 7.60 -10.45 7.67
C SER A 1 6.60 -10.60 8.82
N LEU A 2 7.03 -10.32 10.04
CA LEU A 2 6.13 -10.33 11.20
C LEU A 2 4.98 -9.33 10.97
N PHE A 3 5.31 -8.14 10.48
CA PHE A 3 4.32 -7.12 10.12
C PHE A 3 3.24 -7.63 9.16
N ALA A 4 3.61 -8.31 8.08
CA ALA A 4 2.63 -8.84 7.13
C ALA A 4 1.67 -9.83 7.80
N LYS A 5 2.17 -10.71 8.66
CA LYS A 5 1.34 -11.75 9.31
C LYS A 5 0.49 -11.20 10.46
N THR A 6 1.03 -10.30 11.28
CA THR A 6 0.37 -9.86 12.52
C THR A 6 -0.48 -8.60 12.36
N VAL A 7 -0.16 -7.75 11.41
CA VAL A 7 -0.90 -6.49 11.19
C VAL A 7 -1.78 -6.59 9.95
N ALA A 8 -1.24 -7.06 8.82
CA ALA A 8 -1.98 -7.14 7.57
C ALA A 8 -2.81 -8.44 7.41
N GLY A 9 -2.53 -9.49 8.20
CA GLY A 9 -3.13 -10.81 7.94
C GLY A 9 -2.75 -11.37 6.56
N ASP A 10 -1.64 -10.92 6.00
CA ASP A 10 -1.16 -11.28 4.67
C ASP A 10 -0.41 -12.61 4.72
N PHE A 11 -0.95 -13.61 4.05
CA PHE A 11 -0.38 -14.96 3.93
C PHE A 11 0.44 -15.16 2.65
N ASN A 12 0.77 -14.10 1.91
CA ASN A 12 1.59 -14.22 0.72
C ASN A 12 2.99 -14.75 1.06
N VAL A 13 3.34 -15.88 0.46
CA VAL A 13 4.59 -16.61 0.73
C VAL A 13 5.84 -15.75 0.44
N ILE A 14 5.77 -14.77 -0.46
CA ILE A 14 6.92 -13.89 -0.74
C ILE A 14 7.27 -12.96 0.42
N HIS A 15 6.35 -12.74 1.36
CA HIS A 15 6.57 -11.95 2.56
C HIS A 15 7.01 -12.79 3.77
N ASP A 16 7.18 -14.11 3.58
CA ASP A 16 7.77 -14.97 4.60
C ASP A 16 9.29 -14.75 4.67
N PRO A 17 9.85 -14.47 5.87
CA PRO A 17 11.30 -14.25 6.04
C PRO A 17 12.19 -15.37 5.51
N ASP A 18 11.66 -16.60 5.48
CA ASP A 18 12.37 -17.79 5.01
C ASP A 18 12.17 -18.07 3.52
N SER A 19 11.39 -17.25 2.84
CA SER A 19 11.17 -17.37 1.41
C SER A 19 12.44 -17.10 0.61
N LYS A 20 12.75 -17.97 -0.37
CA LYS A 20 13.87 -17.76 -1.30
C LYS A 20 13.78 -16.46 -2.11
N ARG A 21 12.57 -15.92 -2.25
CA ARG A 21 12.28 -14.66 -2.95
C ARG A 21 11.62 -13.67 -2.02
N PHE A 22 12.14 -13.56 -0.80
CA PHE A 22 11.59 -12.62 0.17
C PHE A 22 11.52 -11.21 -0.40
N CYS A 23 10.37 -10.58 -0.20
CA CYS A 23 10.13 -9.17 -0.50
C CYS A 23 9.49 -8.49 0.71
N VAL A 24 9.97 -7.32 1.04
CA VAL A 24 9.32 -6.44 2.02
C VAL A 24 7.96 -6.02 1.47
N PRO A 25 6.87 -6.13 2.25
CA PRO A 25 5.55 -5.68 1.82
C PRO A 25 5.55 -4.19 1.46
N GLY A 26 4.84 -3.82 0.39
CA GLY A 26 4.61 -2.42 0.03
C GLY A 26 3.96 -1.61 1.16
N ASP A 27 3.02 -2.22 1.87
CA ASP A 27 2.35 -1.63 3.04
C ASP A 27 3.32 -1.24 4.17
N LEU A 28 4.40 -2.00 4.36
CA LEU A 28 5.44 -1.64 5.33
C LEU A 28 6.24 -0.41 4.87
N LEU A 29 6.57 -0.33 3.57
CA LEU A 29 7.25 0.85 3.03
C LEU A 29 6.37 2.10 3.14
N PHE A 30 5.08 1.97 2.84
CA PHE A 30 4.08 3.00 3.04
C PHE A 30 4.03 3.47 4.51
N ALA A 31 3.91 2.55 5.45
CA ALA A 31 3.88 2.86 6.88
C ALA A 31 5.13 3.61 7.34
N MET A 32 6.31 3.21 6.85
CA MET A 32 7.58 3.89 7.16
C MET A 32 7.64 5.31 6.60
N VAL A 33 7.07 5.55 5.42
CA VAL A 33 6.99 6.90 4.83
C VAL A 33 6.09 7.79 5.65
N LEU A 34 4.88 7.33 6.00
CA LEU A 34 3.96 8.12 6.83
C LEU A 34 4.55 8.41 8.21
N GLY A 35 5.18 7.43 8.83
CA GLY A 35 5.82 7.61 10.14
C GLY A 35 6.99 8.61 10.13
N LYS A 36 7.70 8.73 8.99
CA LYS A 36 8.85 9.63 8.87
C LYS A 36 8.46 11.04 8.38
N TYR A 37 7.52 11.14 7.45
CA TYR A 37 7.25 12.39 6.73
C TYR A 37 5.86 12.97 6.95
N GLY A 38 5.03 12.30 7.74
CA GLY A 38 3.66 12.71 7.97
C GLY A 38 2.71 12.38 6.82
N LEU A 39 1.43 12.66 7.04
CA LEU A 39 0.34 12.52 6.08
C LEU A 39 0.05 13.87 5.43
N SER A 40 0.01 13.94 4.10
CA SER A 40 -0.41 15.12 3.32
C SER A 40 -1.78 14.88 2.69
N SER A 41 -2.49 15.96 2.33
CA SER A 41 -3.85 15.87 1.78
C SER A 41 -3.92 15.04 0.49
N ASN A 42 -2.88 15.07 -0.32
CA ASN A 42 -2.77 14.22 -1.50
C ASN A 42 -1.43 13.49 -1.44
N MET A 43 -1.47 12.18 -1.56
CA MET A 43 -0.27 11.35 -1.60
C MET A 43 -0.43 10.26 -2.67
N HIS A 44 0.63 10.06 -3.44
CA HIS A 44 0.73 8.97 -4.40
C HIS A 44 2.05 8.24 -4.21
N PHE A 45 1.99 6.92 -4.23
CA PHE A 45 3.11 6.02 -4.03
C PHE A 45 3.23 5.10 -5.24
N ASP A 46 4.36 5.18 -5.94
CA ASP A 46 4.74 4.26 -7.01
C ASP A 46 5.76 3.25 -6.48
N PHE A 47 5.44 1.96 -6.54
CA PHE A 47 6.35 0.88 -6.13
C PHE A 47 7.15 0.40 -7.35
N GLN A 48 8.45 0.66 -7.36
CA GLN A 48 9.31 0.46 -8.53
C GLN A 48 10.22 -0.76 -8.44
N GLY A 49 10.21 -1.45 -7.32
CA GLY A 49 11.06 -2.61 -7.16
C GLY A 49 10.84 -3.37 -5.85
N MET A 50 11.17 -4.65 -5.87
CA MET A 50 11.12 -5.49 -4.67
C MET A 50 12.30 -5.18 -3.76
N VAL A 51 12.02 -4.88 -2.50
CA VAL A 51 13.02 -4.71 -1.43
C VAL A 51 13.30 -6.07 -0.82
N GLY A 52 14.53 -6.54 -0.93
CA GLY A 52 14.96 -7.80 -0.34
C GLY A 52 15.22 -7.70 1.18
N LYS A 53 15.54 -8.84 1.77
CA LYS A 53 15.90 -8.94 3.18
C LYS A 53 17.15 -8.07 3.47
N ASP A 54 17.08 -7.33 4.56
CA ASP A 54 18.18 -6.51 5.08
C ASP A 54 18.73 -5.47 4.07
N ALA A 55 17.97 -5.14 3.02
CA ALA A 55 18.36 -4.12 2.06
C ALA A 55 18.36 -2.74 2.73
N PRO A 56 19.51 -2.03 2.78
CA PRO A 56 19.56 -0.70 3.35
C PRO A 56 18.83 0.27 2.44
N LEU A 57 17.88 1.03 3.01
CA LEU A 57 17.13 2.04 2.32
C LEU A 57 17.56 3.43 2.74
N ILE A 58 17.67 4.33 1.78
CA ILE A 58 17.96 5.74 1.98
C ILE A 58 16.68 6.52 1.85
N TYR A 59 16.34 7.21 2.93
CA TYR A 59 15.22 8.13 3.04
C TYR A 59 15.76 9.56 2.97
N PRO A 60 15.38 10.38 1.99
CA PRO A 60 15.89 11.74 1.87
C PRO A 60 15.54 12.58 3.10
N GLU A 61 16.37 13.58 3.42
CA GLU A 61 16.07 14.55 4.45
C GLU A 61 15.21 15.68 3.88
N ASN A 62 14.15 16.05 4.60
CA ASN A 62 13.25 17.18 4.27
C ASN A 62 12.78 17.21 2.79
N PRO A 63 12.21 16.13 2.25
CA PRO A 63 11.81 16.12 0.86
C PRO A 63 10.59 17.01 0.60
N ASN A 64 10.62 17.72 -0.51
CA ASN A 64 9.49 18.49 -1.02
C ASN A 64 8.74 17.71 -2.10
N GLY A 65 7.43 17.85 -2.16
CA GLY A 65 6.53 17.41 -3.22
C GLY A 65 6.77 15.99 -3.76
N LYS A 66 7.89 15.73 -4.43
CA LYS A 66 8.23 14.43 -5.00
C LYS A 66 9.62 13.96 -4.55
N PHE A 67 9.71 12.71 -4.09
CA PHE A 67 10.97 12.10 -3.65
C PHE A 67 10.94 10.58 -3.82
N SER A 68 12.12 9.95 -3.76
CA SER A 68 12.25 8.51 -3.90
C SER A 68 12.99 7.89 -2.72
N ILE A 69 12.57 6.69 -2.35
CA ILE A 69 13.29 5.81 -1.44
C ILE A 69 14.21 4.93 -2.26
N THR A 70 15.52 5.02 -2.01
CA THR A 70 16.54 4.39 -2.85
C THR A 70 17.48 3.53 -2.00
N ASN A 71 18.41 2.84 -2.65
CA ASN A 71 19.60 2.29 -1.98
C ASN A 71 20.84 3.15 -2.26
N ALA A 72 21.99 2.75 -1.71
CA ALA A 72 23.25 3.45 -1.90
C ALA A 72 23.76 3.50 -3.35
N ALA A 73 23.27 2.60 -4.20
CA ALA A 73 23.58 2.60 -5.64
C ALA A 73 22.62 3.48 -6.47
N GLY A 74 21.70 4.21 -5.81
CA GLY A 74 20.73 5.08 -6.48
C GLY A 74 19.53 4.36 -7.11
N LYS A 75 19.39 3.04 -6.91
CA LYS A 75 18.20 2.31 -7.36
C LYS A 75 16.99 2.74 -6.55
N SER A 76 15.93 3.21 -7.24
CA SER A 76 14.65 3.53 -6.62
C SER A 76 13.81 2.26 -6.35
N PHE A 77 13.17 2.22 -5.19
CA PHE A 77 12.22 1.18 -4.80
C PHE A 77 10.79 1.72 -4.67
N MET A 78 10.66 2.97 -4.32
CA MET A 78 9.38 3.65 -4.22
C MET A 78 9.58 5.14 -4.51
N THR A 79 8.67 5.73 -5.27
CA THR A 79 8.56 7.18 -5.43
C THR A 79 7.29 7.65 -4.76
N VAL A 80 7.41 8.72 -3.99
CA VAL A 80 6.29 9.37 -3.31
C VAL A 80 6.09 10.75 -3.94
N THR A 81 4.86 11.05 -4.34
CA THR A 81 4.44 12.40 -4.73
C THR A 81 3.40 12.87 -3.73
N ARG A 82 3.57 14.07 -3.16
CA ARG A 82 2.64 14.61 -2.18
C ARG A 82 2.40 16.10 -2.36
N SER A 83 1.23 16.57 -1.91
CA SER A 83 0.89 17.98 -1.84
C SER A 83 0.04 18.27 -0.60
N GLY A 84 0.04 19.51 -0.16
CA GLY A 84 -0.53 19.97 1.11
C GLY A 84 0.47 19.87 2.26
N GLU A 85 0.21 20.65 3.30
CA GLU A 85 1.03 20.65 4.51
C GLU A 85 0.95 19.30 5.23
N PRO A 86 2.08 18.71 5.66
CA PRO A 86 2.07 17.43 6.32
C PRO A 86 1.51 17.55 7.75
N ASN A 87 0.59 16.68 8.09
CA ASN A 87 0.16 16.44 9.45
C ASN A 87 1.01 15.32 10.07
N ASN A 88 1.68 15.63 11.19
CA ASN A 88 2.57 14.71 11.91
C ASN A 88 1.94 14.16 13.20
N ASN A 89 0.61 14.15 13.29
CA ASN A 89 -0.07 13.56 14.44
C ASN A 89 0.14 12.03 14.44
N ALA A 90 1.00 11.56 15.33
CA ALA A 90 1.40 10.15 15.38
C ALA A 90 0.22 9.20 15.63
N ILE A 91 -0.77 9.60 16.44
CA ILE A 91 -1.94 8.77 16.76
C ILE A 91 -2.80 8.60 15.50
N MET A 92 -3.08 9.69 14.80
CA MET A 92 -3.86 9.66 13.56
C MET A 92 -3.17 8.83 12.47
N ILE A 93 -1.86 9.03 12.31
CA ILE A 93 -1.05 8.28 11.32
C ILE A 93 -1.06 6.79 11.65
N GLU A 94 -0.85 6.42 12.91
CA GLU A 94 -0.88 5.02 13.34
C GLU A 94 -2.24 4.37 13.08
N GLN A 95 -3.34 5.06 13.40
CA GLN A 95 -4.68 4.55 13.11
C GLN A 95 -4.90 4.34 11.62
N LEU A 96 -4.59 5.33 10.78
CA LEU A 96 -4.72 5.20 9.32
C LEU A 96 -3.88 4.04 8.78
N ILE A 97 -2.64 3.89 9.24
CA ILE A 97 -1.78 2.77 8.83
C ILE A 97 -2.42 1.44 9.20
N ARG A 98 -2.93 1.28 10.42
CA ARG A 98 -3.56 0.03 10.86
C ARG A 98 -4.79 -0.33 10.05
N GLU A 99 -5.68 0.64 9.85
CA GLU A 99 -6.90 0.44 9.06
C GLU A 99 -6.58 0.11 7.60
N TYR A 100 -5.66 0.87 6.99
CA TYR A 100 -5.26 0.62 5.61
C TYR A 100 -4.59 -0.76 5.44
N VAL A 101 -3.66 -1.12 6.32
CA VAL A 101 -2.94 -2.40 6.23
C VAL A 101 -3.89 -3.58 6.46
N ALA A 102 -4.85 -3.46 7.38
CA ALA A 102 -5.89 -4.47 7.58
C ALA A 102 -6.78 -4.59 6.33
N PHE A 103 -7.20 -3.48 5.74
CA PHE A 103 -7.94 -3.46 4.48
C PHE A 103 -7.15 -4.11 3.34
N SER A 104 -5.89 -3.72 3.14
CA SER A 104 -5.01 -4.25 2.09
C SER A 104 -4.84 -5.78 2.21
N GLY A 105 -4.65 -6.30 3.41
CA GLY A 105 -4.53 -7.74 3.67
C GLY A 105 -5.79 -8.53 3.31
N GLN A 106 -6.96 -7.90 3.36
CA GLN A 106 -8.25 -8.52 3.01
C GLN A 106 -8.55 -8.45 1.49
N ASN A 107 -7.88 -7.58 0.74
CA ASN A 107 -8.21 -7.36 -0.68
C ASN A 107 -7.98 -8.60 -1.54
N PHE A 108 -6.95 -9.38 -1.27
CA PHE A 108 -6.67 -10.57 -2.07
C PHE A 108 -7.80 -11.60 -1.99
N PRO A 109 -8.20 -12.13 -0.82
CA PRO A 109 -9.24 -13.14 -0.74
C PRO A 109 -10.65 -12.59 -1.00
N HIS A 110 -10.94 -11.36 -0.61
CA HIS A 110 -12.31 -10.84 -0.62
C HIS A 110 -12.66 -9.99 -1.83
N ILE A 111 -11.67 -9.48 -2.56
CA ILE A 111 -11.88 -8.64 -3.74
C ILE A 111 -11.26 -9.25 -4.99
N LEU A 112 -9.95 -9.53 -4.98
CA LEU A 112 -9.26 -9.99 -6.19
C LEU A 112 -9.73 -11.38 -6.63
N MET A 113 -9.87 -12.33 -5.70
CA MET A 113 -10.34 -13.67 -6.05
C MET A 113 -11.74 -13.68 -6.68
N PRO A 114 -12.77 -13.02 -6.12
CA PRO A 114 -14.07 -12.89 -6.76
C PRO A 114 -14.04 -12.23 -8.15
N LEU A 115 -13.19 -11.20 -8.33
CA LEU A 115 -12.99 -10.59 -9.64
C LEU A 115 -12.39 -11.57 -10.65
N MET A 116 -11.40 -12.35 -10.24
CA MET A 116 -10.77 -13.36 -11.08
C MET A 116 -11.77 -14.46 -11.47
N GLU A 117 -12.59 -14.94 -10.53
CA GLU A 117 -13.67 -15.89 -10.79
C GLU A 117 -14.67 -15.35 -11.82
N LYS A 118 -15.10 -14.08 -11.64
CA LYS A 118 -16.02 -13.41 -12.59
C LYS A 118 -15.44 -13.34 -14.01
N HIS A 119 -14.13 -13.17 -14.15
CA HIS A 119 -13.44 -13.11 -15.44
C HIS A 119 -12.93 -14.48 -15.91
N ASN A 120 -13.19 -15.55 -15.16
CA ASN A 120 -12.74 -16.91 -15.46
C ASN A 120 -11.22 -17.01 -15.69
N VAL A 121 -10.45 -16.35 -14.83
CA VAL A 121 -8.98 -16.33 -14.85
C VAL A 121 -8.40 -16.76 -13.51
N ILE A 122 -7.17 -17.25 -13.54
CA ILE A 122 -6.40 -17.62 -12.35
C ILE A 122 -4.99 -17.02 -12.41
N ILE A 123 -4.36 -16.85 -11.26
CA ILE A 123 -2.93 -16.56 -11.18
C ILE A 123 -2.17 -17.80 -11.69
N ASN A 124 -1.19 -17.59 -12.57
CA ASN A 124 -0.40 -18.68 -13.12
C ASN A 124 0.34 -19.43 -11.99
N PRO A 125 0.00 -20.71 -11.73
CA PRO A 125 0.60 -21.45 -10.61
C PRO A 125 2.09 -21.74 -10.81
N ALA A 126 2.60 -21.74 -12.05
CA ALA A 126 4.01 -21.92 -12.35
C ALA A 126 4.84 -20.65 -12.07
N ARG A 127 4.19 -19.49 -12.05
CA ARG A 127 4.80 -18.18 -11.76
C ARG A 127 3.80 -17.31 -11.02
N PRO A 128 3.44 -17.63 -9.79
CA PRO A 128 2.50 -16.83 -9.03
C PRO A 128 3.16 -15.49 -8.69
N LEU A 129 2.65 -14.42 -9.27
CA LEU A 129 3.16 -13.08 -9.05
C LEU A 129 2.00 -12.10 -9.05
N VAL A 130 1.80 -11.45 -7.91
CA VAL A 130 0.95 -10.27 -7.77
C VAL A 130 1.86 -9.14 -7.34
N ILE A 131 1.89 -8.07 -8.12
CA ILE A 131 2.73 -6.89 -7.86
C ILE A 131 1.81 -5.76 -7.44
N TYR A 132 2.14 -5.11 -6.37
CA TYR A 132 1.55 -3.86 -5.95
C TYR A 132 2.23 -2.73 -6.71
N GLU A 133 1.52 -2.07 -7.62
CA GLU A 133 2.10 -1.11 -8.54
C GLU A 133 2.07 0.30 -7.97
N SER A 134 0.92 0.73 -7.47
CA SER A 134 0.75 2.06 -6.90
C SER A 134 -0.42 2.15 -5.94
N MET A 135 -0.44 3.20 -5.15
CA MET A 135 -1.58 3.61 -4.32
C MET A 135 -1.64 5.12 -4.22
N SER A 136 -2.84 5.64 -4.01
CA SER A 136 -3.07 7.07 -3.80
C SER A 136 -4.05 7.29 -2.66
N PHE A 137 -3.88 8.42 -2.01
CA PHE A 137 -4.83 8.96 -1.05
C PHE A 137 -5.14 10.41 -1.37
N GLU A 138 -6.40 10.76 -1.27
CA GLU A 138 -6.88 12.13 -1.31
C GLU A 138 -7.82 12.38 -0.13
N PHE A 139 -7.51 13.37 0.69
CA PHE A 139 -8.24 13.73 1.90
C PHE A 139 -8.84 15.13 1.77
N GLU A 140 -10.08 15.27 2.17
CA GLU A 140 -10.75 16.57 2.27
C GLU A 140 -10.13 17.43 3.37
N HIS A 141 -9.75 16.81 4.49
CA HIS A 141 -9.03 17.44 5.59
C HIS A 141 -8.22 16.39 6.37
N LEU A 142 -7.24 16.83 7.13
CA LEU A 142 -6.35 15.98 7.93
C LEU A 142 -6.62 16.07 9.44
N ASN A 143 -7.85 16.38 9.84
CA ASN A 143 -8.29 16.39 11.23
C ASN A 143 -9.40 15.37 11.43
N PHE A 144 -9.02 14.10 11.45
CA PHE A 144 -9.96 12.98 11.60
C PHE A 144 -9.30 11.83 12.37
N LYS A 145 -10.15 10.92 12.82
CA LYS A 145 -9.75 9.57 13.22
C LYS A 145 -10.34 8.60 12.22
N ALA A 146 -9.48 7.92 11.47
CA ALA A 146 -9.92 6.86 10.56
C ALA A 146 -10.50 5.69 11.38
N SER A 147 -11.68 5.23 11.01
CA SER A 147 -12.31 4.08 11.66
C SER A 147 -12.55 2.93 10.72
N GLU A 148 -12.68 3.20 9.43
CA GLU A 148 -13.01 2.17 8.45
C GLU A 148 -12.56 2.56 7.05
N LEU A 149 -12.01 1.58 6.31
CA LEU A 149 -11.80 1.65 4.87
C LEU A 149 -12.80 0.70 4.19
N VAL A 150 -13.56 1.24 3.24
CA VAL A 150 -14.61 0.49 2.53
C VAL A 150 -14.29 0.48 1.04
N ALA A 151 -14.22 -0.72 0.45
CA ALA A 151 -14.11 -0.86 -1.01
C ALA A 151 -15.42 -0.42 -1.67
N VAL A 152 -15.34 0.47 -2.65
CA VAL A 152 -16.51 1.02 -3.34
C VAL A 152 -16.61 0.57 -4.78
N GLU A 153 -15.51 0.53 -5.49
CA GLU A 153 -15.44 0.06 -6.87
C GLU A 153 -14.16 -0.74 -7.10
N ASN A 154 -14.32 -1.91 -7.72
CA ASN A 154 -13.19 -2.79 -7.99
C ASN A 154 -13.28 -3.30 -9.41
N THR A 155 -12.18 -3.21 -10.13
CA THR A 155 -12.11 -3.63 -11.54
C THR A 155 -10.93 -4.57 -11.78
N LEU A 156 -11.07 -5.42 -12.78
CA LEU A 156 -10.00 -6.28 -13.28
C LEU A 156 -10.02 -6.24 -14.81
N GLY A 157 -9.00 -5.63 -15.39
CA GLY A 157 -8.73 -5.66 -16.82
C GLY A 157 -7.82 -6.84 -17.15
N ILE A 158 -8.12 -7.55 -18.23
CA ILE A 158 -7.30 -8.68 -18.69
C ILE A 158 -6.76 -8.37 -20.08
N ASP A 159 -5.44 -8.43 -20.23
CA ASP A 159 -4.73 -8.30 -21.50
C ASP A 159 -3.77 -9.50 -21.67
N GLY A 160 -4.17 -10.47 -22.48
CA GLY A 160 -3.43 -11.69 -22.71
C GLY A 160 -3.15 -12.47 -21.42
N LYS A 161 -1.90 -12.44 -20.96
CA LYS A 161 -1.44 -13.14 -19.73
C LYS A 161 -1.29 -12.20 -18.54
N ARG A 162 -1.65 -10.94 -18.68
CA ARG A 162 -1.52 -9.91 -17.64
C ARG A 162 -2.91 -9.49 -17.17
N GLY A 163 -3.08 -9.37 -15.85
CA GLY A 163 -4.24 -8.75 -15.21
C GLY A 163 -3.83 -7.44 -14.55
N ASP A 164 -4.68 -6.42 -14.67
CA ASP A 164 -4.57 -5.13 -14.01
C ASP A 164 -5.80 -4.97 -13.11
N ALA A 165 -5.59 -5.07 -11.81
CA ALA A 165 -6.65 -4.92 -10.81
C ALA A 165 -6.56 -3.55 -10.14
N ARG A 166 -7.71 -2.87 -10.03
CA ARG A 166 -7.84 -1.58 -9.35
C ARG A 166 -8.90 -1.64 -8.29
N PHE A 167 -8.56 -1.14 -7.12
CA PHE A 167 -9.43 -1.09 -5.95
C PHE A 167 -9.60 0.37 -5.55
N HIS A 168 -10.85 0.84 -5.59
CA HIS A 168 -11.23 2.14 -5.07
C HIS A 168 -11.84 1.95 -3.69
N PHE A 169 -11.45 2.77 -2.75
CA PHE A 169 -11.94 2.71 -1.38
C PHE A 169 -12.28 4.10 -0.85
N GLN A 170 -13.14 4.13 0.14
CA GLN A 170 -13.45 5.32 0.93
C GLN A 170 -12.85 5.15 2.32
N ILE A 171 -12.43 6.26 2.90
CA ILE A 171 -11.97 6.35 4.28
C ILE A 171 -13.04 7.09 5.07
N ASN A 172 -13.61 6.41 6.05
CA ASN A 172 -14.62 6.97 6.93
C ASN A 172 -14.00 7.30 8.29
N SER A 173 -14.45 8.39 8.90
CA SER A 173 -14.11 8.75 10.27
C SER A 173 -14.91 7.91 11.27
N GLU A 174 -14.56 8.02 12.58
CA GLU A 174 -15.35 7.43 13.67
C GLU A 174 -16.81 7.93 13.68
N GLU A 175 -17.10 9.09 13.10
CA GLU A 175 -18.43 9.66 12.93
C GLU A 175 -19.16 9.19 11.66
N HIS A 176 -18.61 8.18 10.97
CA HIS A 176 -19.11 7.63 9.69
C HIS A 176 -19.20 8.66 8.54
N GLN A 177 -18.39 9.72 8.60
CA GLN A 177 -18.28 10.68 7.51
C GLN A 177 -17.11 10.27 6.62
N GLN A 178 -17.30 10.36 5.30
CA GLN A 178 -16.20 10.19 4.37
C GLN A 178 -15.22 11.36 4.55
N VAL A 179 -13.95 11.03 4.75
CA VAL A 179 -12.87 12.01 4.94
C VAL A 179 -11.81 11.91 3.85
N GLY A 180 -11.85 10.84 3.04
CA GLY A 180 -10.91 10.65 1.94
C GLY A 180 -11.18 9.37 1.14
N HIS A 181 -10.30 9.13 0.17
CA HIS A 181 -10.28 7.93 -0.67
C HIS A 181 -8.87 7.61 -1.15
#